data_452d46425e2da710f8c9c16838eb666e
#
_entry.id   452d46425e2da710f8c9c16838eb666e
#
_cell.length_a   1.000
_cell.length_b   1.000
_cell.length_c   1.000
_cell.angle_alpha   90.00
_cell.angle_beta   90.00
_cell.angle_gamma   90.00
#
_symmetry.space_group_name_H-M   'P 1'
#
loop_
_entity.id
_entity.type
_entity.pdbx_description
1 polymer ?
#
loop_
_entity_poly.entity_id
_entity_poly.type
_entity_poly.pdbx_seq_one_letter_code
_entity_poly.pdbx_strand_id
1 'polypeptide(L)'
;AIAKAAGKRHGFKAHSPRVEALAFGAYNEAFAPNRTEVDWLSASDNNVDAYIADPLCGQKASIGLFYEMLGGIRFISTPKNIASMNLNTPILFISGDKDPVGEMGKGVKRAYEAFRRAGVRDVELKLYKGLRHEILNEDCRAVVYNDLWSWIEKHL
;
A
#
# COMPACT_ATOMS: atom_id res chain seq x y z
N ALA A 1 5.65 -7.46 -16.75
CA ALA A 1 6.40 -7.60 -18.02
C ALA A 1 7.65 -6.70 -18.02
N ILE A 2 7.53 -5.38 -17.79
CA ILE A 2 8.62 -4.39 -17.90
C ILE A 2 9.75 -4.68 -16.92
N ALA A 3 9.48 -4.87 -15.63
CA ALA A 3 10.49 -5.20 -14.62
C ALA A 3 11.27 -6.49 -14.96
N LYS A 4 10.57 -7.52 -15.49
CA LYS A 4 11.24 -8.76 -15.95
C LYS A 4 12.18 -8.51 -17.11
N ALA A 5 11.78 -7.72 -18.11
CA ALA A 5 12.61 -7.37 -19.25
C ALA A 5 13.84 -6.54 -18.83
N ALA A 6 13.63 -5.54 -17.97
CA ALA A 6 14.71 -4.73 -17.40
C ALA A 6 15.69 -5.58 -16.59
N GLY A 7 15.21 -6.50 -15.75
CA GLY A 7 16.04 -7.40 -14.96
C GLY A 7 16.88 -8.35 -15.81
N LYS A 8 16.31 -8.86 -16.90
CA LYS A 8 17.08 -9.69 -17.86
C LYS A 8 18.18 -8.89 -18.58
N ARG A 9 17.94 -7.60 -18.85
CA ARG A 9 18.88 -6.74 -19.59
C ARG A 9 19.96 -6.15 -18.70
N HIS A 10 19.62 -5.72 -17.49
CA HIS A 10 20.49 -4.93 -16.61
C HIS A 10 20.90 -5.66 -15.33
N GLY A 11 20.32 -6.85 -15.07
CA GLY A 11 20.45 -7.58 -13.80
C GLY A 11 19.37 -7.18 -12.79
N PHE A 12 18.91 -8.15 -12.02
CA PHE A 12 17.84 -7.94 -11.02
C PHE A 12 18.27 -7.11 -9.80
N LYS A 13 19.58 -7.03 -9.53
CA LYS A 13 20.14 -6.19 -8.46
C LYS A 13 20.29 -4.71 -8.86
N ALA A 14 20.20 -4.41 -10.16
CA ALA A 14 20.31 -3.03 -10.65
C ALA A 14 19.09 -2.18 -10.28
N HIS A 15 19.27 -0.88 -10.26
CA HIS A 15 18.18 0.11 -10.17
C HIS A 15 17.76 0.55 -11.57
N SER A 16 16.51 0.94 -11.72
CA SER A 16 15.97 1.46 -12.97
C SER A 16 15.03 2.63 -12.74
N PRO A 17 15.45 3.85 -13.07
CA PRO A 17 14.57 5.02 -12.95
C PRO A 17 13.25 4.88 -13.71
N ARG A 18 13.27 4.17 -14.84
CA ARG A 18 12.07 3.89 -15.62
C ARG A 18 11.09 2.96 -14.90
N VAL A 19 11.59 1.93 -14.22
CA VAL A 19 10.73 1.01 -13.44
C VAL A 19 10.17 1.74 -12.23
N GLU A 20 10.98 2.56 -11.57
CA GLU A 20 10.60 3.37 -10.42
C GLU A 20 9.52 4.41 -10.79
N ALA A 21 9.73 5.15 -11.88
CA ALA A 21 8.75 6.12 -12.37
C ALA A 21 7.39 5.48 -12.74
N LEU A 22 7.42 4.27 -13.30
CA LEU A 22 6.19 3.52 -13.59
C LEU A 22 5.48 2.99 -12.32
N ALA A 23 6.22 2.78 -11.25
CA ALA A 23 5.66 2.31 -9.98
C ALA A 23 5.08 3.46 -9.13
N PHE A 24 5.79 4.58 -9.05
CA PHE A 24 5.50 5.65 -8.08
C PHE A 24 5.22 7.01 -8.72
N GLY A 25 5.59 7.23 -9.98
CA GLY A 25 5.63 8.56 -10.60
C GLY A 25 4.31 9.30 -10.61
N ALA A 26 3.18 8.61 -10.68
CA ALA A 26 1.85 9.22 -10.70
C ALA A 26 1.26 9.51 -9.30
N TYR A 27 1.86 8.97 -8.22
CA TYR A 27 1.24 9.07 -6.90
C TYR A 27 1.19 10.50 -6.37
N ASN A 28 2.24 11.27 -6.62
CA ASN A 28 2.32 12.64 -6.13
C ASN A 28 1.51 13.64 -6.96
N GLU A 29 1.17 13.31 -8.21
CA GLU A 29 0.40 14.19 -9.11
C GLU A 29 -0.98 14.55 -8.54
N ALA A 30 -1.58 13.63 -7.76
CA ALA A 30 -2.89 13.84 -7.14
C ALA A 30 -2.89 14.96 -6.07
N PHE A 31 -1.71 15.42 -5.63
CA PHE A 31 -1.54 16.40 -4.56
C PHE A 31 -0.91 17.72 -5.05
N ALA A 32 -0.91 17.95 -6.35
CA ALA A 32 -0.39 19.21 -6.91
C ALA A 32 -1.20 20.44 -6.45
N PRO A 33 -0.54 21.59 -6.15
CA PRO A 33 0.90 21.81 -6.22
C PRO A 33 1.66 21.11 -5.10
N ASN A 34 2.70 20.35 -5.46
CA ASN A 34 3.45 19.55 -4.51
C ASN A 34 4.45 20.41 -3.72
N ARG A 35 4.58 20.14 -2.42
CA ARG A 35 5.62 20.69 -1.56
C ARG A 35 6.92 19.90 -1.69
N THR A 36 6.80 18.58 -1.83
CA THR A 36 7.91 17.63 -1.94
C THR A 36 7.62 16.57 -3.02
N GLU A 37 8.56 15.68 -3.26
CA GLU A 37 8.36 14.54 -4.19
C GLU A 37 7.56 13.38 -3.57
N VAL A 38 7.26 13.44 -2.27
CA VAL A 38 6.66 12.33 -1.50
C VAL A 38 5.45 12.77 -0.66
N ASP A 39 4.78 13.85 -1.04
CA ASP A 39 3.57 14.34 -0.35
C ASP A 39 2.46 13.28 -0.29
N TRP A 40 2.47 12.32 -1.23
CA TRP A 40 1.50 11.23 -1.25
C TRP A 40 1.60 10.28 -0.05
N LEU A 41 2.69 10.31 0.72
CA LEU A 41 2.87 9.45 1.89
C LEU A 41 1.95 9.83 3.06
N SER A 42 1.86 11.13 3.38
CA SER A 42 1.10 11.59 4.53
C SER A 42 0.46 12.96 4.26
N ALA A 43 -0.68 13.22 4.90
CA ALA A 43 -1.30 14.54 4.94
C ALA A 43 -0.59 15.49 5.93
N SER A 44 0.25 14.96 6.82
CA SER A 44 1.06 15.71 7.77
C SER A 44 2.41 16.09 7.16
N ASP A 45 2.68 17.40 7.04
CA ASP A 45 3.97 17.91 6.58
C ASP A 45 5.12 17.43 7.47
N ASN A 46 4.92 17.36 8.78
CA ASN A 46 5.92 16.88 9.73
C ASN A 46 6.32 15.42 9.46
N ASN A 47 5.36 14.56 9.11
CA ASN A 47 5.66 13.17 8.77
C ASN A 47 6.41 13.06 7.44
N VAL A 48 6.03 13.85 6.45
CA VAL A 48 6.74 13.91 5.16
C VAL A 48 8.18 14.38 5.37
N ASP A 49 8.38 15.42 6.18
CA ASP A 49 9.72 15.95 6.47
C ASP A 49 10.57 14.94 7.26
N ALA A 50 9.98 14.25 8.24
CA ALA A 50 10.64 13.18 8.98
C ALA A 50 11.07 12.03 8.06
N TYR A 51 10.21 11.60 7.12
CA TYR A 51 10.55 10.60 6.12
C TYR A 51 11.72 11.02 5.23
N ILE A 52 11.73 12.28 4.78
CA ILE A 52 12.82 12.81 3.93
C ILE A 52 14.14 12.91 4.71
N ALA A 53 14.07 13.25 6.00
CA ALA A 53 15.25 13.41 6.85
C ALA A 53 15.85 12.06 7.30
N ASP A 54 15.08 10.97 7.27
CA ASP A 54 15.54 9.65 7.72
C ASP A 54 16.41 8.99 6.64
N PRO A 55 17.72 8.71 6.92
CA PRO A 55 18.61 8.07 5.96
C PRO A 55 18.22 6.62 5.60
N LEU A 56 17.32 6.00 6.36
CA LEU A 56 16.81 4.65 6.09
C LEU A 56 15.58 4.67 5.18
N CYS A 57 14.95 5.83 5.01
CA CYS A 57 13.80 6.02 4.13
C CYS A 57 14.20 6.40 2.70
N GLY A 58 13.30 6.24 1.75
CA GLY A 58 13.51 6.68 0.36
C GLY A 58 14.59 5.92 -0.41
N GLN A 59 15.03 4.76 0.08
CA GLN A 59 16.06 3.97 -0.59
C GLN A 59 15.58 3.44 -1.95
N LYS A 60 16.46 3.54 -2.96
CA LYS A 60 16.13 3.09 -4.32
C LYS A 60 15.94 1.58 -4.37
N ALA A 61 14.75 1.17 -4.78
CA ALA A 61 14.41 -0.23 -4.93
C ALA A 61 15.08 -0.86 -6.17
N SER A 62 15.55 -2.10 -6.04
CA SER A 62 16.09 -2.84 -7.18
C SER A 62 14.98 -3.29 -8.14
N ILE A 63 15.34 -3.55 -9.40
CA ILE A 63 14.43 -4.14 -10.39
C ILE A 63 13.85 -5.47 -9.88
N GLY A 64 14.66 -6.25 -9.17
CA GLY A 64 14.25 -7.52 -8.56
C GLY A 64 13.15 -7.34 -7.53
N LEU A 65 13.28 -6.33 -6.65
CA LEU A 65 12.24 -6.02 -5.67
C LEU A 65 10.88 -5.74 -6.35
N PHE A 66 10.87 -4.88 -7.36
CA PHE A 66 9.63 -4.62 -8.12
C PHE A 66 9.08 -5.87 -8.81
N TYR A 67 9.95 -6.69 -9.38
CA TYR A 67 9.53 -7.91 -10.07
C TYR A 67 8.88 -8.91 -9.11
N GLU A 68 9.51 -9.19 -7.98
CA GLU A 68 9.01 -10.13 -6.97
C GLU A 68 7.78 -9.58 -6.24
N MET A 69 7.78 -8.30 -5.85
CA MET A 69 6.65 -7.66 -5.21
C MET A 69 5.38 -7.73 -6.09
N LEU A 70 5.49 -7.35 -7.38
CA LEU A 70 4.36 -7.42 -8.31
C LEU A 70 3.94 -8.87 -8.58
N GLY A 71 4.87 -9.81 -8.54
CA GLY A 71 4.59 -11.25 -8.60
C GLY A 71 3.79 -11.72 -7.41
N GLY A 72 4.19 -11.34 -6.21
CA GLY A 72 3.51 -11.61 -4.95
C GLY A 72 2.11 -11.00 -4.89
N ILE A 73 1.97 -9.72 -5.23
CA ILE A 73 0.67 -9.05 -5.30
C ILE A 73 -0.28 -9.78 -6.25
N ARG A 74 0.20 -10.14 -7.44
CA ARG A 74 -0.61 -10.91 -8.40
C ARG A 74 -1.03 -12.26 -7.83
N PHE A 75 -0.13 -12.96 -7.15
CA PHE A 75 -0.42 -14.26 -6.54
C PHE A 75 -1.51 -14.14 -5.48
N ILE A 76 -1.34 -13.24 -4.50
CA ILE A 76 -2.29 -13.07 -3.38
C ILE A 76 -3.64 -12.49 -3.82
N SER A 77 -3.69 -11.79 -4.97
CA SER A 77 -4.93 -11.21 -5.51
C SER A 77 -5.70 -12.15 -6.45
N THR A 78 -5.16 -13.34 -6.73
CA THR A 78 -5.84 -14.31 -7.61
C THR A 78 -7.01 -14.97 -6.88
N PRO A 79 -8.26 -14.98 -7.43
CA PRO A 79 -9.42 -15.52 -6.74
C PRO A 79 -9.24 -16.95 -6.21
N LYS A 80 -8.56 -17.81 -6.97
CA LYS A 80 -8.22 -19.17 -6.56
C LYS A 80 -7.36 -19.20 -5.30
N ASN A 81 -6.36 -18.32 -5.21
CA ASN A 81 -5.44 -18.29 -4.08
C ASN A 81 -6.13 -17.70 -2.84
N ILE A 82 -6.97 -16.67 -3.02
CA ILE A 82 -7.79 -16.13 -1.93
C ILE A 82 -8.71 -17.24 -1.37
N ALA A 83 -9.38 -17.99 -2.24
CA ALA A 83 -10.27 -19.07 -1.83
C ALA A 83 -9.55 -20.26 -1.18
N SER A 84 -8.22 -20.39 -1.34
CA SER A 84 -7.42 -21.46 -0.71
C SER A 84 -6.91 -21.14 0.67
N MET A 85 -7.09 -19.91 1.16
CA MET A 85 -6.72 -19.52 2.53
C MET A 85 -7.71 -20.09 3.56
N ASN A 86 -7.36 -19.99 4.85
CA ASN A 86 -8.34 -20.27 5.90
C ASN A 86 -9.42 -19.19 5.93
N LEU A 87 -10.61 -19.53 5.44
CA LEU A 87 -11.74 -18.60 5.34
C LEU A 87 -12.33 -18.16 6.69
N ASN A 88 -11.90 -18.77 7.80
CA ASN A 88 -12.29 -18.36 9.14
C ASN A 88 -11.36 -17.32 9.78
N THR A 89 -10.24 -17.00 9.13
CA THR A 89 -9.33 -15.95 9.63
C THR A 89 -9.99 -14.60 9.49
N PRO A 90 -10.21 -13.84 10.58
CA PRO A 90 -10.71 -12.48 10.51
C PRO A 90 -9.74 -11.58 9.75
N ILE A 91 -10.26 -10.68 8.91
CA ILE A 91 -9.45 -9.79 8.08
C ILE A 91 -9.99 -8.38 8.18
N LEU A 92 -9.11 -7.44 8.49
CA LEU A 92 -9.41 -6.02 8.47
C LEU A 92 -8.58 -5.32 7.38
N PHE A 93 -9.26 -4.72 6.42
CA PHE A 93 -8.66 -3.79 5.46
C PHE A 93 -8.75 -2.37 5.98
N ILE A 94 -7.60 -1.69 6.10
CA ILE A 94 -7.52 -0.28 6.49
C ILE A 94 -6.70 0.51 5.48
N SER A 95 -7.10 1.74 5.19
CA SER A 95 -6.36 2.64 4.29
C SER A 95 -6.84 4.08 4.46
N GLY A 96 -6.04 5.04 4.04
CA GLY A 96 -6.52 6.39 3.79
C GLY A 96 -7.42 6.45 2.54
N ASP A 97 -8.44 7.28 2.55
CA ASP A 97 -9.29 7.48 1.36
C ASP A 97 -8.60 8.36 0.30
N LYS A 98 -7.43 8.93 0.64
CA LYS A 98 -6.55 9.70 -0.24
C LYS A 98 -5.25 8.97 -0.56
N ASP A 99 -5.14 7.69 -0.23
CA ASP A 99 -3.98 6.88 -0.59
C ASP A 99 -3.98 6.55 -2.09
N PRO A 100 -3.01 7.07 -2.89
CA PRO A 100 -2.94 6.79 -4.32
C PRO A 100 -2.51 5.35 -4.62
N VAL A 101 -1.80 4.68 -3.71
CA VAL A 101 -1.42 3.26 -3.84
C VAL A 101 -2.67 2.39 -3.77
N GLY A 102 -3.63 2.76 -2.90
CA GLY A 102 -4.94 2.15 -2.78
C GLY A 102 -5.96 2.69 -3.81
N GLU A 103 -5.53 3.44 -4.83
CA GLU A 103 -6.41 4.08 -5.83
C GLU A 103 -7.49 4.94 -5.16
N MET A 104 -7.10 5.76 -4.20
CA MET A 104 -8.02 6.60 -3.40
C MET A 104 -9.15 5.75 -2.76
N GLY A 105 -8.78 4.62 -2.18
CA GLY A 105 -9.67 3.68 -1.51
C GLY A 105 -10.43 2.71 -2.44
N LYS A 106 -10.45 2.95 -3.76
CA LYS A 106 -11.15 2.06 -4.71
C LYS A 106 -10.47 0.70 -4.82
N GLY A 107 -9.14 0.65 -4.85
CA GLY A 107 -8.36 -0.59 -4.88
C GLY A 107 -8.57 -1.42 -3.62
N VAL A 108 -8.59 -0.78 -2.46
CA VAL A 108 -8.83 -1.44 -1.17
C VAL A 108 -10.25 -2.01 -1.11
N LYS A 109 -11.26 -1.26 -1.58
CA LYS A 109 -12.65 -1.78 -1.70
C LYS A 109 -12.73 -3.01 -2.60
N ARG A 110 -12.03 -3.00 -3.75
CA ARG A 110 -11.99 -4.17 -4.64
C ARG A 110 -11.35 -5.39 -3.96
N ALA A 111 -10.28 -5.19 -3.20
CA ALA A 111 -9.66 -6.26 -2.43
C ALA A 111 -10.63 -6.81 -1.37
N TYR A 112 -11.21 -5.95 -0.55
CA TYR A 112 -12.23 -6.32 0.43
C TYR A 112 -13.37 -7.16 -0.20
N GLU A 113 -13.93 -6.71 -1.33
CA GLU A 113 -14.98 -7.43 -2.03
C GLU A 113 -14.52 -8.78 -2.61
N ALA A 114 -13.26 -8.87 -3.04
CA ALA A 114 -12.70 -10.12 -3.56
C ALA A 114 -12.61 -11.18 -2.45
N PHE A 115 -12.19 -10.78 -1.23
CA PHE A 115 -12.14 -11.67 -0.07
C PHE A 115 -13.55 -12.11 0.38
N ARG A 116 -14.51 -11.18 0.39
CA ARG A 116 -15.91 -11.53 0.67
C ARG A 116 -16.48 -12.52 -0.36
N ARG A 117 -16.25 -12.28 -1.64
CA ARG A 117 -16.70 -13.21 -2.72
C ARG A 117 -16.03 -14.59 -2.63
N ALA A 118 -14.81 -14.65 -2.10
CA ALA A 118 -14.12 -15.91 -1.87
C ALA A 118 -14.68 -16.70 -0.67
N GLY A 119 -15.56 -16.10 0.12
CA GLY A 119 -16.22 -16.75 1.25
C GLY A 119 -15.53 -16.55 2.60
N VAL A 120 -14.60 -15.60 2.70
CA VAL A 120 -14.03 -15.22 4.02
C VAL A 120 -15.16 -14.70 4.90
N ARG A 121 -15.31 -15.30 6.10
CA ARG A 121 -16.49 -15.11 6.95
C ARG A 121 -16.54 -13.77 7.66
N ASP A 122 -15.39 -13.32 8.11
CA ASP A 122 -15.23 -12.07 8.85
C ASP A 122 -14.25 -11.17 8.11
N VAL A 123 -14.80 -10.21 7.37
CA VAL A 123 -14.01 -9.24 6.60
C VAL A 123 -14.58 -7.86 6.85
N GLU A 124 -13.76 -6.99 7.38
CA GLU A 124 -14.10 -5.60 7.63
C GLU A 124 -13.26 -4.66 6.75
N LEU A 125 -13.80 -3.48 6.46
CA LEU A 125 -13.13 -2.41 5.73
C LEU A 125 -13.34 -1.09 6.44
N LYS A 126 -12.24 -0.38 6.75
CA LYS A 126 -12.28 0.99 7.26
C LYS A 126 -11.38 1.89 6.43
N LEU A 127 -11.98 2.94 5.86
CA LEU A 127 -11.26 4.01 5.18
C LEU A 127 -11.25 5.26 6.06
N TYR A 128 -10.06 5.84 6.24
CA TYR A 128 -9.87 7.05 7.03
C TYR A 128 -9.92 8.27 6.13
N LYS A 129 -10.89 9.15 6.39
CA LYS A 129 -11.14 10.34 5.58
C LYS A 129 -9.97 11.31 5.62
N GLY A 130 -9.50 11.71 4.45
CA GLY A 130 -8.43 12.70 4.27
C GLY A 130 -7.02 12.14 4.46
N LEU A 131 -6.85 10.93 5.00
CA LEU A 131 -5.54 10.34 5.21
C LEU A 131 -4.98 9.76 3.90
N ARG A 132 -3.64 9.76 3.81
CA ARG A 132 -2.89 9.26 2.65
C ARG A 132 -2.35 7.85 2.93
N HIS A 133 -1.16 7.55 2.46
CA HIS A 133 -0.60 6.19 2.48
C HIS A 133 -0.21 5.70 3.88
N GLU A 134 0.45 6.52 4.66
CA GLU A 134 1.01 6.13 5.96
C GLU A 134 0.06 6.44 7.12
N ILE A 135 -1.12 5.82 7.13
CA ILE A 135 -2.16 6.09 8.15
C ILE A 135 -1.71 5.88 9.60
N LEU A 136 -0.67 5.07 9.83
CA LEU A 136 -0.11 4.81 11.15
C LEU A 136 0.89 5.89 11.61
N ASN A 137 1.25 6.80 10.72
CA ASN A 137 2.16 7.91 10.97
C ASN A 137 1.47 9.28 10.89
N GLU A 138 0.18 9.32 10.52
CA GLU A 138 -0.58 10.57 10.44
C GLU A 138 -0.74 11.24 11.81
N ASP A 139 -1.01 12.55 11.85
CA ASP A 139 -1.20 13.29 13.11
C ASP A 139 -2.31 12.69 13.98
N CYS A 140 -3.33 12.13 13.35
CA CYS A 140 -4.44 11.44 14.03
C CYS A 140 -4.22 9.94 14.24
N ARG A 141 -2.97 9.43 14.14
CA ARG A 141 -2.65 7.99 14.26
C ARG A 141 -3.22 7.29 15.50
N ALA A 142 -3.40 8.04 16.60
CA ALA A 142 -4.01 7.49 17.82
C ALA A 142 -5.42 6.94 17.57
N VAL A 143 -6.20 7.56 16.67
CA VAL A 143 -7.52 7.06 16.27
C VAL A 143 -7.37 5.73 15.54
N VAL A 144 -6.41 5.63 14.62
CA VAL A 144 -6.14 4.39 13.87
C VAL A 144 -5.69 3.27 14.82
N TYR A 145 -4.82 3.58 15.79
CA TYR A 145 -4.36 2.60 16.78
C TYR A 145 -5.50 2.10 17.68
N ASN A 146 -6.37 2.99 18.14
CA ASN A 146 -7.53 2.60 18.95
C ASN A 146 -8.50 1.73 18.16
N ASP A 147 -8.74 2.04 16.89
CA ASP A 147 -9.58 1.22 16.03
C ASP A 147 -9.00 -0.17 15.82
N LEU A 148 -7.68 -0.24 15.54
CA LEU A 148 -6.98 -1.52 15.40
C LEU A 148 -7.03 -2.34 16.69
N TRP A 149 -6.77 -1.68 17.83
CA TRP A 149 -6.83 -2.34 19.12
C TRP A 149 -8.22 -2.90 19.42
N SER A 150 -9.26 -2.09 19.24
CA SER A 150 -10.65 -2.52 19.44
C SER A 150 -11.05 -3.68 18.51
N TRP A 151 -10.54 -3.67 17.27
CA TRP A 151 -10.77 -4.77 16.34
C TRP A 151 -10.04 -6.05 16.80
N ILE A 152 -8.80 -5.94 17.26
CA ILE A 152 -8.02 -7.09 17.78
C ILE A 152 -8.71 -7.68 19.02
N GLU A 153 -9.11 -6.83 19.99
CA GLU A 153 -9.80 -7.30 21.21
C GLU A 153 -11.09 -8.08 20.91
N LYS A 154 -11.81 -7.69 19.87
CA LYS A 154 -13.04 -8.38 19.43
C LYS A 154 -12.77 -9.79 18.91
N HIS A 155 -11.51 -10.09 18.50
CA HIS A 155 -11.12 -11.34 17.84
C HIS A 155 -10.14 -12.20 18.65
N LEU A 156 -9.86 -11.81 19.92
CA LEU A 156 -9.12 -12.61 20.89
C LEU A 156 -10.08 -13.50 21.69
#